data_d03a3e6f11e06cd4901cc645158b3be7
#
_entry.id   d03a3e6f11e06cd4901cc645158b3be7
#
_cell.length_a   1.000
_cell.length_b   1.000
_cell.length_c   1.000
_cell.angle_alpha   90.00
_cell.angle_beta   90.00
_cell.angle_gamma   90.00
#
_symmetry.space_group_name_H-M   'P 1'
#
loop_
_entity.id
_entity.type
_entity.pdbx_description
1 polymer ?
#
loop_
_entity_poly.entity_id
_entity_poly.type
_entity_poly.pdbx_seq_one_letter_code
_entity_poly.pdbx_strand_id
1 'polypeptide(L)'
;MTRSRVGFGKMPAMPPTRAHGKLCYVEIPAVDVARSAAFYRDVFGWGIRQRGDGRTAFDDTVGEVSGAWVTGRPPSPEPGLLLYVMVDSVADTVDAVVAHGGEIVQPIGSDAPEVTARFRDPGGNVIGLYQDPS
;
A
#
# COMPACT_ATOMS: atom_id res chain seq x y z
N MET A 1 -7.31 -17.32 -4.62
CA MET A 1 -6.75 -16.99 -4.96
C MET A 1 -6.05 -16.68 -4.90
N THR A 2 -6.01 -16.80 -4.46
CA THR A 2 -5.34 -16.31 -4.58
C THR A 2 -4.76 -16.24 -5.23
N ARG A 3 -4.61 -16.22 -5.27
CA ARG A 3 -3.93 -16.16 -5.96
C ARG A 3 -2.99 -16.31 -5.94
N SER A 4 -2.66 -16.59 -5.85
CA SER A 4 -1.72 -16.76 -5.95
C SER A 4 -1.07 -16.70 -6.44
N ARG A 5 -0.73 -16.48 -6.53
CA ARG A 5 0.03 -16.36 -7.18
C ARG A 5 0.60 -17.05 -7.53
N VAL A 6 0.64 -17.41 -7.53
CA VAL A 6 1.30 -18.19 -7.84
C VAL A 6 2.18 -18.04 -8.67
N GLY A 7 3.08 -18.41 -8.46
CA GLY A 7 4.18 -18.27 -9.11
C GLY A 7 4.22 -18.71 -10.43
N PHE A 8 3.55 -18.75 -10.92
CA PHE A 8 3.53 -19.03 -12.08
C PHE A 8 4.09 -18.13 -12.91
N GLY A 9 4.70 -18.18 -13.60
CA GLY A 9 5.16 -17.28 -14.48
C GLY A 9 4.45 -15.99 -14.44
N LYS A 10 4.99 -14.94 -14.90
CA LYS A 10 4.32 -13.68 -14.85
C LYS A 10 3.11 -13.72 -15.72
N MET A 11 1.99 -13.40 -15.15
CA MET A 11 0.79 -13.15 -15.92
C MET A 11 0.98 -11.84 -16.66
N PRO A 12 0.47 -11.72 -17.88
CA PRO A 12 0.43 -10.42 -18.53
C PRO A 12 -0.32 -9.43 -17.66
N ALA A 13 0.18 -8.21 -17.61
CA ALA A 13 -0.53 -7.18 -16.87
C ALA A 13 -1.89 -6.94 -17.49
N MET A 14 -2.91 -7.01 -16.66
CA MET A 14 -4.26 -6.64 -17.11
C MET A 14 -4.38 -5.13 -17.04
N PRO A 15 -5.02 -4.48 -18.00
CA PRO A 15 -5.30 -3.07 -17.86
C PRO A 15 -6.26 -2.87 -16.69
N PRO A 16 -6.18 -1.73 -15.98
CA PRO A 16 -7.14 -1.44 -14.92
C PRO A 16 -8.55 -1.28 -15.49
N THR A 17 -9.52 -1.57 -14.65
CA THR A 17 -10.92 -1.33 -15.01
C THR A 17 -11.12 0.15 -15.27
N ARG A 18 -11.82 0.48 -16.34
CA ARG A 18 -12.16 1.86 -16.67
C ARG A 18 -13.62 2.10 -16.32
N ALA A 19 -13.84 3.04 -15.39
CA ALA A 19 -15.21 3.36 -14.98
C ALA A 19 -15.24 4.80 -14.47
N HIS A 20 -16.31 5.50 -14.82
CA HIS A 20 -16.50 6.85 -14.33
C HIS A 20 -16.66 6.82 -12.81
N GLY A 21 -15.90 7.66 -12.11
CA GLY A 21 -15.97 7.75 -10.66
C GLY A 21 -15.01 6.85 -9.91
N LYS A 22 -14.19 6.07 -10.62
CA LYS A 22 -13.23 5.15 -10.00
C LYS A 22 -12.01 5.90 -9.47
N LEU A 23 -11.52 5.51 -8.31
CA LEU A 23 -10.20 5.96 -7.84
C LEU A 23 -9.12 5.29 -8.68
N CYS A 24 -8.17 6.06 -9.18
CA CYS A 24 -7.19 5.51 -10.11
C CYS A 24 -5.74 5.83 -9.76
N TYR A 25 -5.47 6.84 -8.96
CA TYR A 25 -4.11 7.28 -8.75
C TYR A 25 -3.93 7.90 -7.37
N VAL A 26 -2.83 7.55 -6.70
CA VAL A 26 -2.51 8.06 -5.36
C VAL A 26 -1.07 8.56 -5.38
N GLU A 27 -0.83 9.74 -4.84
CA GLU A 27 0.52 10.25 -4.63
C GLU A 27 0.85 10.16 -3.16
N ILE A 28 1.94 9.48 -2.84
CA ILE A 28 2.36 9.23 -1.46
C ILE A 28 3.61 10.03 -1.17
N PRO A 29 3.56 10.95 -0.19
CA PRO A 29 4.76 11.68 0.21
C PRO A 29 5.86 10.74 0.69
N ALA A 30 7.09 11.03 0.31
CA ALA A 30 8.24 10.23 0.71
C ALA A 30 9.43 11.14 0.99
N VAL A 31 10.20 10.76 2.00
CA VAL A 31 11.49 11.40 2.27
C VAL A 31 12.56 10.74 1.39
N ASP A 32 12.54 9.43 1.34
CA ASP A 32 13.44 8.61 0.52
C ASP A 32 12.56 7.71 -0.33
N VAL A 33 12.45 8.02 -1.61
CA VAL A 33 11.55 7.32 -2.52
C VAL A 33 11.91 5.84 -2.62
N ALA A 34 13.21 5.52 -2.74
CA ALA A 34 13.63 4.12 -2.86
C ALA A 34 13.25 3.32 -1.63
N ARG A 35 13.36 3.91 -0.45
CA ARG A 35 13.01 3.24 0.81
C ARG A 35 11.51 3.02 0.91
N SER A 36 10.72 4.03 0.57
CA SER A 36 9.26 3.89 0.57
C SER A 36 8.80 2.85 -0.44
N ALA A 37 9.37 2.87 -1.65
CA ALA A 37 9.02 1.90 -2.68
C ALA A 37 9.33 0.48 -2.22
N ALA A 38 10.52 0.26 -1.63
CA ALA A 38 10.90 -1.06 -1.11
C ALA A 38 9.94 -1.52 0.00
N PHE A 39 9.54 -0.60 0.88
CA PHE A 39 8.60 -0.92 1.95
C PHE A 39 7.28 -1.46 1.38
N TYR A 40 6.66 -0.73 0.45
CA TYR A 40 5.37 -1.14 -0.10
C TYR A 40 5.47 -2.39 -0.97
N ARG A 41 6.58 -2.56 -1.67
CA ARG A 41 6.84 -3.81 -2.41
C ARG A 41 6.95 -4.98 -1.46
N ASP A 42 7.75 -4.85 -0.39
CA ASP A 42 8.07 -5.96 0.49
C ASP A 42 6.91 -6.32 1.43
N VAL A 43 6.14 -5.31 1.86
CA VAL A 43 5.01 -5.56 2.77
C VAL A 43 3.76 -6.01 2.01
N PHE A 44 3.47 -5.37 0.87
CA PHE A 44 2.19 -5.58 0.18
C PHE A 44 2.31 -6.27 -1.18
N GLY A 45 3.51 -6.37 -1.73
CA GLY A 45 3.68 -6.96 -3.05
C GLY A 45 3.33 -6.03 -4.20
N TRP A 46 3.33 -4.72 -3.97
CA TRP A 46 3.03 -3.78 -5.05
C TRP A 46 4.11 -3.84 -6.13
N GLY A 47 3.71 -3.66 -7.37
CA GLY A 47 4.65 -3.57 -8.48
C GLY A 47 5.27 -2.19 -8.57
N ILE A 48 6.59 -2.15 -8.74
CA ILE A 48 7.33 -0.90 -8.81
C ILE A 48 7.82 -0.73 -10.24
N ARG A 49 7.65 0.46 -10.79
CA ARG A 49 8.17 0.76 -12.13
C ARG A 49 8.70 2.18 -12.21
N GLN A 50 9.62 2.38 -13.14
CA GLN A 50 10.13 3.71 -13.44
C GLN A 50 9.29 4.32 -14.55
N ARG A 51 8.83 5.54 -14.33
CA ARG A 51 8.10 6.27 -15.37
C ARG A 51 9.08 6.90 -16.35
N GLY A 52 8.57 7.27 -17.51
CA GLY A 52 9.38 7.95 -18.51
C GLY A 52 9.95 9.28 -18.05
N ASP A 53 9.32 9.91 -17.05
CA ASP A 53 9.81 11.17 -16.49
C ASP A 53 10.81 10.96 -15.35
N GLY A 54 11.22 9.72 -15.09
CA GLY A 54 12.18 9.39 -14.04
C GLY A 54 11.57 9.14 -12.67
N ARG A 55 10.26 9.33 -12.52
CA ARG A 55 9.60 9.08 -11.23
C ARG A 55 9.43 7.60 -10.98
N THR A 56 9.48 7.22 -9.71
CA THR A 56 9.19 5.85 -9.29
C THR A 56 7.70 5.74 -9.00
N ALA A 57 7.05 4.85 -9.70
CA ALA A 57 5.62 4.63 -9.64
C ALA A 57 5.31 3.23 -9.14
N PHE A 58 4.06 3.02 -8.75
CA PHE A 58 3.60 1.71 -8.35
C PHE A 58 2.26 1.37 -8.99
N ASP A 59 1.99 0.09 -9.01
CA ASP A 59 0.66 -0.44 -9.27
C ASP A 59 0.33 -1.34 -8.07
N ASP A 60 -0.91 -1.31 -7.59
CA ASP A 60 -1.27 -2.19 -6.49
C ASP A 60 -1.26 -3.66 -6.97
N THR A 61 -1.49 -4.60 -6.04
CA THR A 61 -1.32 -6.01 -6.36
C THR A 61 -2.23 -6.52 -7.47
N VAL A 62 -3.36 -5.86 -7.69
CA VAL A 62 -4.31 -6.26 -8.75
C VAL A 62 -4.28 -5.33 -9.95
N GLY A 63 -3.41 -4.32 -9.93
CA GLY A 63 -3.26 -3.40 -11.06
C GLY A 63 -4.42 -2.45 -11.26
N GLU A 64 -5.22 -2.20 -10.21
CA GLU A 64 -6.39 -1.32 -10.32
C GLU A 64 -6.09 0.12 -9.93
N VAL A 65 -5.19 0.34 -8.99
CA VAL A 65 -4.80 1.67 -8.55
C VAL A 65 -3.30 1.83 -8.72
N SER A 66 -2.91 2.89 -9.36
CA SER A 66 -1.50 3.24 -9.54
C SER A 66 -1.17 4.46 -8.71
N GLY A 67 0.08 4.83 -8.68
CA GLY A 67 0.51 6.04 -8.01
C GLY A 67 2.00 6.25 -8.11
N ALA A 68 2.50 7.18 -7.31
CA ALA A 68 3.93 7.46 -7.26
C ALA A 68 4.28 7.99 -5.88
N TRP A 69 5.56 7.88 -5.52
CA TRP A 69 6.08 8.52 -4.33
C TRP A 69 6.65 9.87 -4.72
N VAL A 70 6.31 10.90 -3.95
CA VAL A 70 6.68 12.27 -4.26
C VAL A 70 7.46 12.87 -3.10
N THR A 71 8.55 13.60 -3.42
CA THR A 71 9.33 14.30 -2.41
C THR A 71 8.87 15.75 -2.31
N GLY A 72 9.21 16.40 -1.19
CA GLY A 72 8.91 17.81 -1.03
C GLY A 72 7.48 18.12 -0.63
N ARG A 73 6.66 17.11 -0.44
CA ARG A 73 5.27 17.27 -0.01
C ARG A 73 5.16 16.81 1.44
N PRO A 74 4.41 17.52 2.29
CA PRO A 74 4.28 17.10 3.70
C PRO A 74 3.64 15.72 3.81
N PRO A 75 4.10 14.89 4.73
CA PRO A 75 3.44 13.60 5.00
C PRO A 75 2.09 13.81 5.68
N SER A 76 1.30 12.73 5.74
CA SER A 76 0.01 12.73 6.43
C SER A 76 0.12 11.94 7.73
N PRO A 77 0.68 12.53 8.81
CA PRO A 77 0.82 11.80 10.07
C PRO A 77 -0.49 11.67 10.84
N GLU A 78 -1.43 12.58 10.60
CA GLU A 78 -2.77 12.57 11.18
C GLU A 78 -3.75 12.87 10.07
N PRO A 79 -4.00 11.89 9.20
CA PRO A 79 -4.77 12.16 7.99
C PRO A 79 -6.25 12.43 8.29
N GLY A 80 -6.80 13.45 7.65
CA GLY A 80 -8.24 13.60 7.57
C GLY A 80 -8.82 12.53 6.67
N LEU A 81 -8.16 12.33 5.52
CA LEU A 81 -8.50 11.26 4.60
C LEU A 81 -7.59 10.07 4.90
N LEU A 82 -8.17 8.93 5.22
CA LEU A 82 -7.41 7.74 5.58
C LEU A 82 -7.63 6.66 4.53
N LEU A 83 -6.53 6.16 3.98
CA LEU A 83 -6.56 5.07 3.00
C LEU A 83 -6.39 3.75 3.71
N TYR A 84 -7.13 2.73 3.28
CA TYR A 84 -6.99 1.38 3.80
C TYR A 84 -6.46 0.46 2.71
N VAL A 85 -5.49 -0.36 3.07
CA VAL A 85 -4.99 -1.45 2.21
C VAL A 85 -5.62 -2.73 2.71
N MET A 86 -6.27 -3.46 1.80
CA MET A 86 -6.85 -4.75 2.14
C MET A 86 -5.75 -5.81 2.21
N VAL A 87 -5.76 -6.61 3.25
CA VAL A 87 -4.78 -7.68 3.43
C VAL A 87 -5.48 -8.97 3.86
N ASP A 88 -4.80 -10.09 3.64
CA ASP A 88 -5.34 -11.39 4.04
C ASP A 88 -5.33 -11.57 5.55
N SER A 89 -4.31 -11.04 6.21
CA SER A 89 -4.16 -11.12 7.67
C SER A 89 -3.56 -9.83 8.18
N VAL A 90 -4.32 -9.07 8.96
CA VAL A 90 -3.79 -7.85 9.58
C VAL A 90 -2.67 -8.19 10.56
N ALA A 91 -2.83 -9.29 11.32
CA ALA A 91 -1.79 -9.69 12.29
C ALA A 91 -0.45 -9.95 11.61
N ASP A 92 -0.46 -10.71 10.50
CA ASP A 92 0.78 -10.99 9.77
C ASP A 92 1.33 -9.72 9.14
N THR A 93 0.47 -8.86 8.63
CA THR A 93 0.90 -7.61 8.00
C THR A 93 1.52 -6.65 9.01
N VAL A 94 0.96 -6.59 10.22
CA VAL A 94 1.55 -5.79 11.31
C VAL A 94 2.99 -6.21 11.56
N ASP A 95 3.25 -7.52 11.61
CA ASP A 95 4.61 -8.03 11.79
C ASP A 95 5.52 -7.63 10.63
N ALA A 96 5.01 -7.72 9.41
CA ALA A 96 5.78 -7.33 8.22
C ALA A 96 6.08 -5.83 8.21
N VAL A 97 5.11 -5.01 8.60
CA VAL A 97 5.28 -3.55 8.67
C VAL A 97 6.45 -3.22 9.60
N VAL A 98 6.45 -3.81 10.80
CA VAL A 98 7.51 -3.55 11.78
C VAL A 98 8.86 -4.06 11.26
N ALA A 99 8.87 -5.25 10.66
CA ALA A 99 10.10 -5.83 10.14
C ALA A 99 10.72 -5.00 9.02
N HIS A 100 9.92 -4.23 8.30
CA HIS A 100 10.40 -3.43 7.17
C HIS A 100 10.46 -1.93 7.45
N GLY A 101 10.45 -1.56 8.73
CA GLY A 101 10.73 -0.18 9.11
C GLY A 101 9.52 0.72 9.33
N GLY A 102 8.31 0.18 9.30
CA GLY A 102 7.11 0.93 9.65
C GLY A 102 6.84 0.86 11.15
N GLU A 103 5.86 1.63 11.59
CA GLU A 103 5.51 1.72 13.00
C GLU A 103 4.01 1.55 13.15
N ILE A 104 3.55 0.76 14.11
CA ILE A 104 2.12 0.58 14.35
C ILE A 104 1.64 1.72 15.23
N VAL A 105 0.65 2.47 14.74
CA VAL A 105 0.11 3.62 15.48
C VAL A 105 -1.29 3.34 16.03
N GLN A 106 -1.99 2.35 15.51
CA GLN A 106 -3.25 1.88 16.08
C GLN A 106 -3.27 0.36 15.99
N PRO A 107 -3.31 -0.36 17.15
CA PRO A 107 -3.24 -1.82 17.13
C PRO A 107 -4.56 -2.46 16.69
N ILE A 108 -4.48 -3.74 16.41
CA ILE A 108 -5.66 -4.57 16.14
C ILE A 108 -6.59 -4.51 17.34
N GLY A 109 -7.88 -4.47 17.08
CA GLY A 109 -8.91 -4.50 18.13
C GLY A 109 -9.59 -3.16 18.35
N SER A 110 -9.02 -2.08 17.86
CA SER A 110 -9.60 -0.75 18.09
C SER A 110 -10.94 -0.57 17.39
N ASP A 111 -11.16 -1.26 16.27
CA ASP A 111 -12.39 -1.14 15.48
C ASP A 111 -13.24 -2.40 15.50
N ALA A 112 -13.06 -3.25 16.51
CA ALA A 112 -13.81 -4.50 16.57
C ALA A 112 -15.31 -4.24 16.40
N PRO A 113 -16.05 -5.10 15.67
CA PRO A 113 -15.61 -6.41 15.16
C PRO A 113 -14.78 -6.38 13.88
N GLU A 114 -14.59 -5.21 13.26
CA GLU A 114 -13.73 -5.11 12.08
C GLU A 114 -12.29 -5.34 12.48
N VAL A 115 -11.52 -6.06 11.65
CA VAL A 115 -10.11 -6.31 11.92
C VAL A 115 -9.29 -5.29 11.13
N THR A 116 -8.79 -4.30 11.84
CA THR A 116 -8.04 -3.20 11.25
C THR A 116 -6.82 -2.89 12.11
N ALA A 117 -5.89 -2.13 11.56
CA ALA A 117 -4.80 -1.51 12.27
C ALA A 117 -4.36 -0.29 11.47
N ARG A 118 -3.51 0.53 12.03
CA ARG A 118 -2.92 1.65 11.31
C ARG A 118 -1.43 1.65 11.54
N PHE A 119 -0.68 1.99 10.50
CA PHE A 119 0.77 2.07 10.58
C PHE A 119 1.26 3.38 10.01
N ARG A 120 2.47 3.77 10.44
CA ARG A 120 3.19 4.89 9.83
C ARG A 120 4.23 4.31 8.89
N ASP A 121 4.22 4.75 7.64
CA ASP A 121 5.17 4.27 6.65
C ASP A 121 6.51 5.02 6.79
N PRO A 122 7.56 4.62 6.03
CA PRO A 122 8.87 5.28 6.13
C PRO A 122 8.86 6.77 5.78
N GLY A 123 7.87 7.23 5.04
CA GLY A 123 7.74 8.64 4.68
C GLY A 123 6.97 9.45 5.72
N GLY A 124 6.46 8.81 6.77
CA GLY A 124 5.72 9.48 7.82
C GLY A 124 4.21 9.52 7.62
N ASN A 125 3.67 8.77 6.67
CA ASN A 125 2.24 8.75 6.40
C ASN A 125 1.54 7.65 7.18
N VAL A 126 0.36 7.94 7.73
CA VAL A 126 -0.45 6.94 8.41
C VAL A 126 -1.44 6.34 7.42
N ILE A 127 -1.42 5.02 7.34
CA ILE A 127 -2.23 4.22 6.42
C ILE A 127 -2.95 3.14 7.22
N GLY A 128 -4.16 2.82 6.84
CA GLY A 128 -4.95 1.77 7.49
C GLY A 128 -4.79 0.42 6.82
N LEU A 129 -4.95 -0.63 7.62
CA LEU A 129 -5.01 -2.01 7.17
C LEU A 129 -6.39 -2.55 7.45
N TYR A 130 -6.92 -3.33 6.51
CA TYR A 130 -8.23 -3.91 6.65
C TYR A 130 -8.19 -5.37 6.21
N GLN A 131 -8.74 -6.24 7.04
CA GLN A 131 -8.82 -7.67 6.72
C GLN A 131 -10.24 -7.99 6.25
N ASP A 132 -10.32 -8.55 5.05
CA ASP A 132 -11.59 -9.01 4.53
C ASP A 132 -12.12 -10.12 5.45
N PRO A 133 -13.35 -10.02 5.94
CA PRO A 133 -13.90 -11.05 6.83
C PRO A 133 -14.21 -12.37 6.16
N SER A 134 -14.24 -12.43 4.82
CA SER A 134 -14.57 -13.67 4.11
C SER A 134 -13.44 -14.68 4.07
#